data_e1cd77d68960273e1c8a7d28f2c0250c
#
_entry.id   e1cd77d68960273e1c8a7d28f2c0250c
#
_cell.length_a   1.000
_cell.length_b   1.000
_cell.length_c   1.000
_cell.angle_alpha   90.00
_cell.angle_beta   90.00
_cell.angle_gamma   90.00
#
_symmetry.space_group_name_H-M   'P 1'
#
loop_
_entity.id
_entity.type
_entity.pdbx_description
1 polymer ?
#
loop_
_entity_poly.entity_id
_entity_poly.type
_entity_poly.pdbx_seq_one_letter_code
_entity_poly.pdbx_strand_id
1 'polypeptide(L)'
;MNNEELFWEELSARLRELRDKYGYTQQDVADRIGIGKSAYRSYENNDRRIPVDALTRVAALYNVSVDELLGNSVRSNASENIIRGNFTDEQFEKIQKYAELVRKNEL
;
A
#
# COMPACT_ATOMS: atom_id res chain seq x y z
N MET A 1 -18.86 -12.09 -7.00
CA MET A 1 -18.05 -10.88 -7.12
C MET A 1 -16.99 -11.09 -8.17
N ASN A 2 -16.89 -10.18 -9.14
CA ASN A 2 -15.87 -10.38 -10.16
C ASN A 2 -14.53 -9.81 -9.65
N ASN A 3 -13.50 -9.99 -10.47
CA ASN A 3 -12.15 -9.60 -10.03
C ASN A 3 -12.04 -8.10 -9.77
N GLU A 4 -12.75 -7.31 -10.57
CA GLU A 4 -12.68 -5.86 -10.38
C GLU A 4 -13.37 -5.45 -9.09
N GLU A 5 -14.51 -6.03 -8.81
CA GLU A 5 -15.22 -5.73 -7.58
C GLU A 5 -14.38 -6.14 -6.37
N LEU A 6 -13.76 -7.29 -6.46
CA LEU A 6 -12.93 -7.76 -5.37
C LEU A 6 -11.74 -6.84 -5.14
N PHE A 7 -11.16 -6.36 -6.22
CA PHE A 7 -10.04 -5.43 -6.13
C PHE A 7 -10.41 -4.19 -5.31
N TRP A 8 -11.55 -3.58 -5.65
CA TRP A 8 -11.97 -2.36 -4.97
C TRP A 8 -12.39 -2.60 -3.54
N GLU A 9 -12.99 -3.76 -3.30
CA GLU A 9 -13.36 -4.15 -1.97
C GLU A 9 -12.13 -4.31 -1.09
N GLU A 10 -11.11 -4.94 -1.61
CA GLU A 10 -9.89 -5.14 -0.86
C GLU A 10 -9.15 -3.82 -0.62
N LEU A 11 -9.18 -2.93 -1.58
CA LEU A 11 -8.57 -1.63 -1.40
C LEU A 11 -9.26 -0.86 -0.28
N SER A 12 -10.60 -0.86 -0.30
CA SER A 12 -11.34 -0.21 0.76
C SER A 12 -11.02 -0.79 2.12
N ALA A 13 -10.87 -2.09 2.19
CA ALA A 13 -10.51 -2.75 3.45
C ALA A 13 -9.13 -2.32 3.93
N ARG A 14 -8.19 -2.20 3.01
CA ARG A 14 -6.85 -1.76 3.38
C ARG A 14 -6.84 -0.32 3.89
N LEU A 15 -7.67 0.52 3.31
CA LEU A 15 -7.78 1.90 3.80
C LEU A 15 -8.25 1.90 5.25
N ARG A 16 -9.24 1.08 5.57
CA ARG A 16 -9.74 1.00 6.93
C ARG A 16 -8.69 0.43 7.87
N GLU A 17 -7.99 -0.60 7.42
CA GLU A 17 -6.97 -1.23 8.25
C GLU A 17 -5.85 -0.26 8.60
N LEU A 18 -5.39 0.51 7.62
CA LEU A 18 -4.34 1.48 7.87
C LEU A 18 -4.83 2.57 8.81
N ARG A 19 -6.05 3.02 8.61
CA ARG A 19 -6.60 4.05 9.46
C ARG A 19 -6.68 3.56 10.91
N ASP A 20 -7.16 2.35 11.09
CA ASP A 20 -7.25 1.77 12.43
C ASP A 20 -5.87 1.59 13.04
N LYS A 21 -4.94 1.14 12.25
CA LYS A 21 -3.59 0.90 12.71
C LYS A 21 -2.95 2.17 13.25
N TYR A 22 -3.23 3.30 12.60
CA TYR A 22 -2.65 4.57 12.99
C TYR A 22 -3.54 5.34 13.96
N GLY A 23 -4.71 4.80 14.29
CA GLY A 23 -5.57 5.43 15.27
C GLY A 23 -6.28 6.68 14.76
N TYR A 24 -6.43 6.80 13.45
CA TYR A 24 -7.09 7.95 12.87
C TYR A 24 -8.58 7.75 12.74
N THR A 25 -9.33 8.84 12.85
CA THR A 25 -10.73 8.81 12.45
C THR A 25 -10.81 9.10 10.95
N GLN A 26 -11.98 8.88 10.39
CA GLN A 26 -12.19 9.23 8.98
C GLN A 26 -11.95 10.71 8.74
N GLN A 27 -12.38 11.54 9.71
CA GLN A 27 -12.15 12.98 9.58
C GLN A 27 -10.65 13.30 9.60
N ASP A 28 -9.91 12.61 10.46
CA ASP A 28 -8.47 12.83 10.54
C ASP A 28 -7.79 12.59 9.20
N VAL A 29 -8.14 11.48 8.57
CA VAL A 29 -7.52 11.15 7.30
C VAL A 29 -7.97 12.13 6.22
N ALA A 30 -9.26 12.43 6.17
CA ALA A 30 -9.77 13.38 5.20
C ALA A 30 -9.04 14.72 5.30
N ASP A 31 -8.87 15.20 6.52
CA ASP A 31 -8.19 16.48 6.75
C ASP A 31 -6.73 16.40 6.30
N ARG A 32 -6.08 15.30 6.60
CA ARG A 32 -4.66 15.17 6.29
C ARG A 32 -4.39 15.05 4.80
N ILE A 33 -5.32 14.47 4.07
CA ILE A 33 -5.12 14.36 2.62
C ILE A 33 -5.90 15.45 1.85
N GLY A 34 -6.55 16.36 2.58
CA GLY A 34 -7.11 17.55 1.96
C GLY A 34 -8.41 17.32 1.19
N ILE A 35 -9.25 16.42 1.66
CA ILE A 35 -10.55 16.19 1.02
C ILE A 35 -11.63 16.23 2.08
N GLY A 36 -12.87 16.24 1.63
CA GLY A 36 -13.99 16.24 2.57
C GLY A 36 -14.18 14.87 3.18
N LYS A 37 -14.74 14.86 4.38
CA LYS A 37 -15.00 13.61 5.09
C LYS A 37 -15.95 12.71 4.31
N SER A 38 -16.96 13.30 3.68
CA SER A 38 -17.93 12.50 2.92
C SER A 38 -17.26 11.78 1.76
N ALA A 39 -16.34 12.45 1.09
CA ALA A 39 -15.63 11.82 0.00
C ALA A 39 -14.77 10.68 0.52
N TYR A 40 -14.02 10.92 1.56
CA TYR A 40 -13.16 9.88 2.11
C TYR A 40 -13.98 8.70 2.59
N ARG A 41 -15.08 8.98 3.28
CA ARG A 41 -15.95 7.92 3.78
C ARG A 41 -16.46 7.04 2.64
N SER A 42 -16.81 7.66 1.52
CA SER A 42 -17.32 6.88 0.40
C SER A 42 -16.24 5.96 -0.17
N TYR A 43 -14.97 6.35 -0.06
CA TYR A 43 -13.88 5.48 -0.51
C TYR A 43 -13.71 4.29 0.42
N GLU A 44 -13.84 4.51 1.72
CA GLU A 44 -13.72 3.40 2.68
C GLU A 44 -14.91 2.46 2.60
N ASN A 45 -16.06 3.00 2.28
CA ASN A 45 -17.29 2.19 2.20
C ASN A 45 -17.42 1.52 0.83
N ASN A 46 -16.50 1.80 -0.06
CA ASN A 46 -16.55 1.28 -1.43
C ASN A 46 -17.79 1.76 -2.18
N ASP A 47 -18.30 2.93 -1.80
CA ASP A 47 -19.39 3.58 -2.53
C ASP A 47 -18.89 4.30 -3.76
N ARG A 48 -17.64 4.74 -3.72
CA ARG A 48 -16.98 5.41 -4.82
C ARG A 48 -15.54 4.94 -4.87
N ARG A 49 -15.00 4.93 -6.08
CA ARG A 49 -13.61 4.54 -6.26
C ARG A 49 -12.71 5.72 -5.98
N ILE A 50 -11.65 5.47 -5.24
CA ILE A 50 -10.75 6.52 -4.87
C ILE A 50 -9.94 6.95 -6.10
N PRO A 51 -9.86 8.26 -6.37
CA PRO A 51 -9.06 8.73 -7.51
C PRO A 51 -7.58 8.62 -7.21
N VAL A 52 -6.81 8.63 -8.28
CA VAL A 52 -5.37 8.42 -8.16
C VAL A 52 -4.71 9.47 -7.29
N ASP A 53 -5.11 10.72 -7.42
CA ASP A 53 -4.47 11.78 -6.63
C ASP A 53 -4.76 11.59 -5.13
N ALA A 54 -5.97 11.18 -4.77
CA ALA A 54 -6.25 10.91 -3.38
C ALA A 54 -5.50 9.68 -2.90
N LEU A 55 -5.40 8.68 -3.76
CA LEU A 55 -4.69 7.45 -3.43
C LEU A 55 -3.23 7.73 -3.14
N THR A 56 -2.58 8.57 -3.94
CA THR A 56 -1.18 8.91 -3.69
C THR A 56 -1.01 9.69 -2.39
N ARG A 57 -1.98 10.51 -2.03
CA ARG A 57 -1.90 11.23 -0.77
C ARG A 57 -2.06 10.30 0.42
N VAL A 58 -2.91 9.30 0.29
CA VAL A 58 -3.06 8.29 1.34
C VAL A 58 -1.76 7.52 1.50
N ALA A 59 -1.16 7.14 0.39
CA ALA A 59 0.12 6.43 0.43
C ALA A 59 1.17 7.25 1.15
N ALA A 60 1.23 8.54 0.85
CA ALA A 60 2.19 9.41 1.50
C ALA A 60 1.89 9.55 2.99
N LEU A 61 0.62 9.66 3.33
CA LEU A 61 0.23 9.81 4.72
C LEU A 61 0.74 8.64 5.57
N TYR A 62 0.60 7.44 5.07
CA TYR A 62 1.00 6.25 5.82
C TYR A 62 2.42 5.79 5.50
N ASN A 63 3.10 6.52 4.64
CA ASN A 63 4.47 6.18 4.23
C ASN A 63 4.54 4.77 3.66
N VAL A 64 3.60 4.47 2.81
CA VAL A 64 3.58 3.21 2.08
C VAL A 64 3.54 3.54 0.60
N SER A 65 3.84 2.57 -0.23
CA SER A 65 3.76 2.79 -1.68
C SER A 65 2.32 2.62 -2.15
N VAL A 66 2.03 3.19 -3.29
CA VAL A 66 0.74 2.98 -3.92
C VAL A 66 0.57 1.49 -4.22
N ASP A 67 1.65 0.82 -4.62
CA ASP A 67 1.58 -0.62 -4.86
C ASP A 67 1.14 -1.38 -3.63
N GLU A 68 1.62 -0.98 -2.46
CA GLU A 68 1.19 -1.61 -1.23
C GLU A 68 -0.30 -1.40 -1.00
N LEU A 69 -0.77 -0.20 -1.27
CA LEU A 69 -2.20 0.08 -1.11
C LEU A 69 -3.02 -0.76 -2.06
N LEU A 70 -2.52 -0.98 -3.26
CA LEU A 70 -3.24 -1.74 -4.26
C LEU A 70 -3.10 -3.24 -4.08
N GLY A 71 -2.34 -3.66 -3.09
CA GLY A 71 -2.16 -5.09 -2.82
C GLY A 71 -1.03 -5.71 -3.60
N ASN A 72 -0.28 -4.92 -4.33
CA ASN A 72 0.81 -5.46 -5.13
C ASN A 72 2.07 -5.71 -4.32
N SER A 73 2.08 -5.25 -3.10
CA SER A 73 3.21 -5.51 -2.22
C SER A 73 3.35 -6.98 -1.90
N VAL A 74 2.32 -7.72 -2.16
CA VAL A 74 2.42 -9.16 -2.07
C VAL A 74 3.52 -9.64 -2.97
N ARG A 75 3.70 -8.96 -4.06
CA ARG A 75 4.78 -9.31 -4.93
C ARG A 75 6.11 -8.87 -4.39
N SER A 76 6.10 -7.89 -3.54
CA SER A 76 7.32 -7.57 -2.85
C SER A 76 7.61 -8.64 -1.85
N ASN A 77 6.60 -9.15 -1.23
CA ASN A 77 6.79 -10.28 -0.37
C ASN A 77 7.13 -11.47 -1.16
N ALA A 78 6.49 -11.56 -2.29
CA ALA A 78 6.91 -12.55 -3.20
C ALA A 78 8.33 -12.27 -3.51
N SER A 79 8.75 -11.04 -3.50
CA SER A 79 10.13 -10.83 -3.70
C SER A 79 10.94 -11.29 -2.53
N GLU A 80 10.43 -11.31 -1.35
CA GLU A 80 11.16 -11.95 -0.33
C GLU A 80 11.15 -13.40 -0.55
N ASN A 81 10.05 -13.92 -0.95
CA ASN A 81 10.00 -15.26 -1.33
C ASN A 81 10.66 -15.45 -2.61
N ILE A 82 10.56 -14.50 -3.45
CA ILE A 82 11.25 -14.54 -4.67
C ILE A 82 12.68 -14.44 -4.39
N ILE A 83 13.00 -13.60 -3.45
CA ILE A 83 14.35 -13.52 -3.04
C ILE A 83 14.81 -14.87 -2.62
N ARG A 84 13.91 -15.66 -2.06
CA ARG A 84 14.27 -16.96 -1.61
C ARG A 84 13.85 -18.02 -2.57
N GLY A 85 12.66 -17.92 -3.09
CA GLY A 85 12.05 -19.00 -3.81
C GLY A 85 12.17 -18.93 -5.29
N ASN A 86 12.09 -17.75 -5.84
CA ASN A 86 12.12 -17.58 -7.28
C ASN A 86 13.45 -17.17 -7.80
N PHE A 87 14.30 -16.68 -6.94
CA PHE A 87 15.64 -16.30 -7.33
C PHE A 87 16.56 -17.42 -7.00
N THR A 88 17.60 -17.55 -7.77
CA THR A 88 18.69 -18.44 -7.41
C THR A 88 19.32 -17.89 -6.17
N ASP A 89 20.12 -18.71 -5.52
CA ASP A 89 20.85 -18.26 -4.33
C ASP A 89 21.69 -17.06 -4.66
N GLU A 90 22.24 -17.06 -5.82
CA GLU A 90 23.09 -15.96 -6.25
C GLU A 90 22.25 -14.69 -6.39
N GLN A 91 21.08 -14.80 -6.98
CA GLN A 91 20.20 -13.66 -7.15
C GLN A 91 19.71 -13.18 -5.80
N PHE A 92 19.40 -14.11 -4.93
CA PHE A 92 18.93 -13.78 -3.62
C PHE A 92 20.02 -13.01 -2.87
N GLU A 93 21.24 -13.46 -2.95
CA GLU A 93 22.33 -12.78 -2.30
C GLU A 93 22.53 -11.38 -2.85
N LYS A 94 22.40 -11.24 -4.13
CA LYS A 94 22.52 -9.93 -4.74
C LYS A 94 21.49 -8.98 -4.21
N ILE A 95 20.27 -9.45 -4.10
CA ILE A 95 19.19 -8.62 -3.62
C ILE A 95 19.40 -8.28 -2.17
N GLN A 96 19.79 -9.23 -1.38
CA GLN A 96 20.10 -8.99 0.01
C GLN A 96 21.22 -7.98 0.15
N LYS A 97 22.25 -8.16 -0.62
CA LYS A 97 23.37 -7.28 -0.61
C LYS A 97 22.97 -5.87 -1.03
N TYR A 98 22.17 -5.79 -2.06
CA TYR A 98 21.68 -4.52 -2.53
C TYR A 98 20.88 -3.82 -1.44
N ALA A 99 20.00 -4.55 -0.79
CA ALA A 99 19.21 -3.99 0.28
C ALA A 99 20.10 -3.50 1.42
N GLU A 100 21.15 -4.25 1.72
CA GLU A 100 22.08 -3.85 2.73
C GLU A 100 22.83 -2.59 2.34
N LEU A 101 23.27 -2.55 1.13
CA LEU A 101 24.01 -1.40 0.64
C LEU A 101 23.16 -0.15 0.65
N VAL A 102 21.90 -0.29 0.30
CA VAL A 102 21.01 0.84 0.36
C VAL A 102 20.86 1.31 1.79
N ARG A 103 20.68 0.39 2.70
CA ARG A 103 20.56 0.74 4.11
C ARG A 103 21.80 1.42 4.63
N LYS A 104 22.94 0.95 4.18
CA LYS A 104 24.20 1.48 4.66
C LYS A 104 24.75 2.56 3.77
N ASN A 105 24.08 2.84 2.68
CA ASN A 105 24.56 3.83 1.75
C ASN A 105 25.85 3.44 1.12
N GLU A 106 26.01 2.20 0.80
CA GLU A 106 27.25 1.68 0.29
C GLU A 106 27.13 1.17 -1.10
N LEU A 107 26.30 1.70 -1.89
CA LEU A 107 26.30 1.32 -3.26
C LEU A 107 27.39 2.03 -3.99
#